data_c4107b342347241fdc83dc1ab8468e9f
#
_entry.id   c4107b342347241fdc83dc1ab8468e9f
#
_cell.length_a   1.000
_cell.length_b   1.000
_cell.length_c   1.000
_cell.angle_alpha   90.00
_cell.angle_beta   90.00
_cell.angle_gamma   90.00
#
_symmetry.space_group_name_H-M   'P 1'
#
loop_
_entity.id
_entity.type
_entity.pdbx_description
1 polymer ?
#
loop_
_entity_poly.entity_id
_entity_poly.type
_entity_poly.pdbx_seq_one_letter_code
_entity_poly.pdbx_strand_id
1 'polypeptide(L)'
;MDAKFHPAINAMRAGDVEKLKALLAADPSLVRSRSSRSHPTLLQAVVLDGKDKPKNVEIVQVLIDAGAELNEPLVAAASIGNRAAAELLLDHGAAIDGIGGWSPLEEALYWNNQNVIALLLERGAKVQNLRTAAALGRTDLIESYFNADGSLKPEAGRIDWPFGSLDSIACSNHDAAGKQSLAGRVNAWSQDRQGIINNAFVYACMHGHLDAAKLLLDKGAQINVIPGGFDYAGTGLHYAALNGHRPMVEFLLAHGADRNIKDTKVSSNAAGWADYGGHPDLCDLLS
;
A
#
# COMPACT_ATOMS: atom_id res chain seq x y z
N MET A 1 9.36 -10.21 -17.09
CA MET A 1 10.77 -10.46 -16.77
C MET A 1 11.57 -10.76 -18.02
N ASP A 2 12.88 -10.56 -17.99
CA ASP A 2 13.78 -10.84 -19.11
C ASP A 2 13.89 -12.36 -19.38
N ALA A 3 14.26 -12.73 -20.61
CA ALA A 3 14.26 -14.12 -21.08
C ALA A 3 15.04 -15.11 -20.17
N LYS A 4 16.15 -14.65 -19.57
CA LYS A 4 16.96 -15.48 -18.67
C LYS A 4 16.19 -16.02 -17.44
N PHE A 5 15.13 -15.33 -17.03
CA PHE A 5 14.32 -15.73 -15.88
C PHE A 5 13.18 -16.69 -16.24
N HIS A 6 12.82 -16.83 -17.53
CA HIS A 6 11.65 -17.62 -17.94
C HIS A 6 11.67 -19.06 -17.44
N PRO A 7 12.81 -19.81 -17.47
CA PRO A 7 12.84 -21.18 -16.96
C PRO A 7 12.50 -21.24 -15.46
N ALA A 8 13.05 -20.32 -14.64
CA ALA A 8 12.78 -20.25 -13.20
C ALA A 8 11.32 -19.85 -12.92
N ILE A 9 10.81 -18.83 -13.61
CA ILE A 9 9.40 -18.40 -13.51
C ILE A 9 8.45 -19.55 -13.85
N ASN A 10 8.72 -20.32 -14.91
CA ASN A 10 7.90 -21.44 -15.29
C ASN A 10 7.93 -22.57 -14.23
N ALA A 11 9.10 -22.86 -13.65
CA ALA A 11 9.22 -23.82 -12.54
C ALA A 11 8.43 -23.34 -11.31
N MET A 12 8.54 -22.06 -10.93
CA MET A 12 7.81 -21.48 -9.81
C MET A 12 6.29 -21.55 -10.02
N ARG A 13 5.80 -21.19 -11.21
CA ARG A 13 4.37 -21.26 -11.54
C ARG A 13 3.81 -22.66 -11.55
N ALA A 14 4.62 -23.65 -11.90
CA ALA A 14 4.27 -25.07 -11.87
C ALA A 14 4.38 -25.70 -10.47
N GLY A 15 4.96 -24.99 -9.48
CA GLY A 15 5.29 -25.58 -8.18
C GLY A 15 6.41 -26.62 -8.23
N ASP A 16 7.26 -26.57 -9.27
CA ASP A 16 8.37 -27.51 -9.49
C ASP A 16 9.63 -27.04 -8.75
N VAL A 17 9.64 -27.33 -7.45
CA VAL A 17 10.69 -26.91 -6.52
C VAL A 17 12.05 -27.49 -6.89
N GLU A 18 12.10 -28.77 -7.30
CA GLU A 18 13.37 -29.44 -7.63
C GLU A 18 13.98 -28.86 -8.91
N LYS A 19 13.16 -28.54 -9.89
CA LYS A 19 13.63 -27.85 -11.09
C LYS A 19 14.12 -26.43 -10.77
N LEU A 20 13.44 -25.71 -9.89
CA LEU A 20 13.90 -24.40 -9.43
C LEU A 20 15.27 -24.51 -8.77
N LYS A 21 15.45 -25.42 -7.82
CA LYS A 21 16.75 -25.67 -7.15
C LYS A 21 17.85 -25.99 -8.15
N ALA A 22 17.57 -26.86 -9.13
CA ALA A 22 18.53 -27.21 -10.18
C ALA A 22 18.93 -25.99 -11.03
N LEU A 23 17.98 -25.12 -11.38
CA LEU A 23 18.27 -23.89 -12.13
C LEU A 23 19.10 -22.90 -11.33
N LEU A 24 18.80 -22.73 -10.04
CA LEU A 24 19.57 -21.84 -9.14
C LEU A 24 20.98 -22.40 -8.87
N ALA A 25 21.15 -23.73 -8.80
CA ALA A 25 22.46 -24.35 -8.69
C ALA A 25 23.31 -24.17 -9.95
N ALA A 26 22.67 -24.23 -11.13
CA ALA A 26 23.35 -24.03 -12.43
C ALA A 26 23.72 -22.55 -12.65
N ASP A 27 22.91 -21.61 -12.20
CA ASP A 27 23.20 -20.18 -12.25
C ASP A 27 22.75 -19.48 -10.95
N PRO A 28 23.64 -19.45 -9.93
CA PRO A 28 23.33 -18.79 -8.64
C PRO A 28 23.11 -17.28 -8.78
N SER A 29 23.56 -16.66 -9.87
CA SER A 29 23.36 -15.23 -10.09
C SER A 29 21.89 -14.85 -10.29
N LEU A 30 21.04 -15.78 -10.72
CA LEU A 30 19.61 -15.56 -10.94
C LEU A 30 18.87 -15.02 -9.71
N VAL A 31 19.29 -15.47 -8.52
CA VAL A 31 18.65 -15.07 -7.24
C VAL A 31 18.77 -13.57 -7.00
N ARG A 32 19.94 -12.99 -7.31
CA ARG A 32 20.25 -11.58 -7.07
C ARG A 32 20.13 -10.70 -8.32
N SER A 33 19.92 -11.33 -9.47
CA SER A 33 19.74 -10.60 -10.72
C SER A 33 18.43 -9.83 -10.73
N ARG A 34 18.46 -8.66 -11.33
CA ARG A 34 17.27 -7.82 -11.52
C ARG A 34 16.86 -7.81 -13.00
N SER A 35 15.58 -7.95 -13.25
CA SER A 35 14.98 -7.75 -14.57
C SER A 35 14.89 -6.27 -14.89
N SER A 36 14.95 -5.92 -16.17
CA SER A 36 14.68 -4.56 -16.66
C SER A 36 13.19 -4.18 -16.61
N ARG A 37 12.32 -5.13 -16.28
CA ARG A 37 10.85 -4.96 -16.24
C ARG A 37 10.35 -4.88 -14.79
N SER A 38 9.04 -4.59 -14.63
CA SER A 38 8.35 -4.66 -13.36
C SER A 38 8.58 -6.01 -12.65
N HIS A 39 8.59 -6.03 -11.33
CA HIS A 39 8.91 -7.20 -10.50
C HIS A 39 10.33 -7.71 -10.76
N PRO A 40 11.34 -6.93 -10.39
CA PRO A 40 12.69 -7.10 -10.91
C PRO A 40 13.38 -8.38 -10.42
N THR A 41 12.98 -9.00 -9.31
CA THR A 41 13.62 -10.21 -8.77
C THR A 41 12.70 -11.43 -8.83
N LEU A 42 13.28 -12.64 -8.79
CA LEU A 42 12.49 -13.88 -8.72
C LEU A 42 11.64 -13.94 -7.46
N LEU A 43 12.18 -13.47 -6.32
CA LEU A 43 11.44 -13.48 -5.06
C LEU A 43 10.26 -12.52 -5.09
N GLN A 44 10.41 -11.30 -5.64
CA GLN A 44 9.26 -10.40 -5.85
C GLN A 44 8.21 -11.02 -6.77
N ALA A 45 8.64 -11.66 -7.86
CA ALA A 45 7.72 -12.29 -8.80
C ALA A 45 6.89 -13.40 -8.15
N VAL A 46 7.50 -14.30 -7.37
CA VAL A 46 6.75 -15.38 -6.71
C VAL A 46 5.86 -14.86 -5.59
N VAL A 47 6.25 -13.82 -4.90
CA VAL A 47 5.44 -13.19 -3.85
C VAL A 47 4.18 -12.58 -4.45
N LEU A 48 4.30 -11.86 -5.56
CA LEU A 48 3.18 -11.17 -6.22
C LEU A 48 2.29 -12.12 -7.03
N ASP A 49 2.89 -12.95 -7.89
CA ASP A 49 2.14 -13.79 -8.84
C ASP A 49 1.74 -15.14 -8.23
N GLY A 50 2.35 -15.52 -7.13
CA GLY A 50 2.31 -16.88 -6.59
C GLY A 50 1.46 -17.08 -5.34
N LYS A 51 0.82 -16.06 -4.78
CA LYS A 51 0.08 -16.12 -3.51
C LYS A 51 -0.83 -17.35 -3.40
N ASP A 52 -1.57 -17.66 -4.46
CA ASP A 52 -2.51 -18.78 -4.49
C ASP A 52 -2.00 -19.98 -5.33
N LYS A 53 -0.71 -20.01 -5.64
CA LYS A 53 -0.11 -21.09 -6.43
C LYS A 53 0.40 -22.22 -5.54
N PRO A 54 0.43 -23.47 -6.10
CA PRO A 54 0.97 -24.61 -5.37
C PRO A 54 2.39 -24.35 -4.87
N LYS A 55 2.66 -24.74 -3.64
CA LYS A 55 3.98 -24.67 -2.99
C LYS A 55 4.61 -23.26 -2.94
N ASN A 56 3.79 -22.19 -2.96
CA ASN A 56 4.30 -20.82 -2.95
C ASN A 56 5.26 -20.58 -1.78
N VAL A 57 4.88 -20.95 -0.57
CA VAL A 57 5.70 -20.79 0.64
C VAL A 57 7.03 -21.56 0.53
N GLU A 58 7.00 -22.81 0.03
CA GLU A 58 8.21 -23.63 -0.18
C GLU A 58 9.15 -22.98 -1.22
N ILE A 59 8.60 -22.42 -2.28
CA ILE A 59 9.37 -21.70 -3.32
C ILE A 59 9.98 -20.42 -2.77
N VAL A 60 9.24 -19.65 -1.96
CA VAL A 60 9.74 -18.47 -1.27
C VAL A 60 10.92 -18.85 -0.37
N GLN A 61 10.78 -19.94 0.41
CA GLN A 61 11.88 -20.46 1.25
C GLN A 61 13.12 -20.81 0.44
N VAL A 62 12.96 -21.52 -0.69
CA VAL A 62 14.10 -21.88 -1.57
C VAL A 62 14.85 -20.64 -2.06
N LEU A 63 14.15 -19.57 -2.41
CA LEU A 63 14.78 -18.33 -2.86
C LEU A 63 15.47 -17.58 -1.71
N ILE A 64 14.88 -17.59 -0.52
CA ILE A 64 15.50 -17.05 0.69
C ILE A 64 16.80 -17.80 1.02
N ASP A 65 16.76 -19.13 1.05
CA ASP A 65 17.92 -19.99 1.34
C ASP A 65 19.03 -19.80 0.30
N ALA A 66 18.67 -19.49 -0.93
CA ALA A 66 19.61 -19.14 -2.00
C ALA A 66 20.18 -17.71 -1.89
N GLY A 67 19.77 -16.93 -0.91
CA GLY A 67 20.31 -15.60 -0.60
C GLY A 67 19.66 -14.45 -1.37
N ALA A 68 18.35 -14.55 -1.63
CA ALA A 68 17.57 -13.44 -2.21
C ALA A 68 17.54 -12.22 -1.28
N GLU A 69 17.36 -11.03 -1.87
CA GLU A 69 17.07 -9.81 -1.13
C GLU A 69 15.61 -9.86 -0.63
N LEU A 70 15.36 -9.44 0.64
CA LEU A 70 14.11 -9.68 1.34
C LEU A 70 13.20 -8.46 1.49
N ASN A 71 13.77 -7.24 1.47
CA ASN A 71 13.03 -6.04 1.90
C ASN A 71 12.01 -5.57 0.86
N GLU A 72 12.38 -5.49 -0.42
CA GLU A 72 11.42 -5.17 -1.48
C GLU A 72 10.34 -6.27 -1.63
N PRO A 73 10.67 -7.58 -1.55
CA PRO A 73 9.67 -8.64 -1.48
C PRO A 73 8.69 -8.52 -0.31
N LEU A 74 9.13 -8.03 0.86
CA LEU A 74 8.23 -7.78 1.99
C LEU A 74 7.20 -6.69 1.68
N VAL A 75 7.61 -5.59 1.03
CA VAL A 75 6.69 -4.55 0.55
C VAL A 75 5.73 -5.14 -0.49
N ALA A 76 6.23 -5.96 -1.42
CA ALA A 76 5.39 -6.65 -2.40
C ALA A 76 4.38 -7.62 -1.75
N ALA A 77 4.77 -8.34 -0.69
CA ALA A 77 3.86 -9.18 0.08
C ALA A 77 2.77 -8.35 0.76
N ALA A 78 3.12 -7.18 1.26
CA ALA A 78 2.20 -6.25 1.89
C ALA A 78 1.18 -5.69 0.88
N SER A 79 1.59 -5.40 -0.36
CA SER A 79 0.72 -4.83 -1.39
C SER A 79 -0.43 -5.75 -1.82
N ILE A 80 -0.24 -7.07 -1.75
CA ILE A 80 -1.24 -8.05 -2.18
C ILE A 80 -1.84 -8.87 -1.03
N GLY A 81 -1.49 -8.55 0.22
CA GLY A 81 -1.97 -9.28 1.38
C GLY A 81 -1.46 -10.72 1.48
N ASN A 82 -0.23 -11.00 1.01
CA ASN A 82 0.40 -12.32 1.13
C ASN A 82 1.03 -12.48 2.50
N ARG A 83 0.19 -12.75 3.53
CA ARG A 83 0.61 -12.88 4.93
C ARG A 83 1.67 -13.97 5.11
N ALA A 84 1.51 -15.13 4.47
CA ALA A 84 2.44 -16.25 4.62
C ALA A 84 3.84 -15.91 4.12
N ALA A 85 3.95 -15.23 2.97
CA ALA A 85 5.24 -14.74 2.48
C ALA A 85 5.80 -13.64 3.37
N ALA A 86 4.98 -12.69 3.83
CA ALA A 86 5.41 -11.61 4.72
C ALA A 86 5.97 -12.16 6.04
N GLU A 87 5.30 -13.13 6.64
CA GLU A 87 5.73 -13.82 7.87
C GLU A 87 7.10 -14.48 7.69
N LEU A 88 7.24 -15.25 6.61
CA LEU A 88 8.50 -15.94 6.29
C LEU A 88 9.65 -14.96 6.04
N LEU A 89 9.40 -13.86 5.32
CA LEU A 89 10.40 -12.82 5.06
C LEU A 89 10.85 -12.13 6.35
N LEU A 90 9.91 -11.82 7.26
CA LEU A 90 10.22 -11.24 8.58
C LEU A 90 11.01 -12.20 9.46
N ASP A 91 10.67 -13.49 9.47
CA ASP A 91 11.38 -14.51 10.23
C ASP A 91 12.84 -14.70 9.76
N HIS A 92 13.13 -14.34 8.50
CA HIS A 92 14.48 -14.35 7.93
C HIS A 92 15.16 -12.97 7.93
N GLY A 93 14.62 -12.00 8.66
CA GLY A 93 15.29 -10.72 8.92
C GLY A 93 15.02 -9.61 7.92
N ALA A 94 13.94 -9.68 7.14
CA ALA A 94 13.49 -8.52 6.37
C ALA A 94 13.21 -7.33 7.30
N ALA A 95 13.60 -6.12 6.87
CA ALA A 95 13.43 -4.90 7.65
C ALA A 95 11.95 -4.54 7.75
N ILE A 96 11.36 -4.66 8.93
CA ILE A 96 9.93 -4.46 9.17
C ILE A 96 9.44 -3.06 8.83
N ASP A 97 10.27 -2.05 9.03
CA ASP A 97 9.98 -0.64 8.71
C ASP A 97 10.48 -0.24 7.31
N GLY A 98 10.98 -1.20 6.52
CA GLY A 98 11.60 -0.93 5.22
C GLY A 98 13.02 -0.39 5.32
N ILE A 99 13.65 -0.17 4.19
CA ILE A 99 14.99 0.43 4.07
C ILE A 99 14.89 1.72 3.24
N GLY A 100 14.87 2.86 3.92
CA GLY A 100 15.00 4.16 3.27
C GLY A 100 13.87 4.55 2.32
N GLY A 101 12.65 4.11 2.59
CA GLY A 101 11.53 4.41 1.73
C GLY A 101 10.19 3.97 2.31
N TRP A 102 9.27 3.59 1.48
CA TRP A 102 7.93 3.14 1.79
C TRP A 102 7.94 1.90 2.71
N SER A 103 7.31 2.00 3.85
CA SER A 103 7.28 0.88 4.77
C SER A 103 6.28 -0.21 4.31
N PRO A 104 6.53 -1.47 4.65
CA PRO A 104 5.55 -2.53 4.42
C PRO A 104 4.18 -2.22 5.04
N LEU A 105 4.16 -1.55 6.22
CA LEU A 105 2.92 -1.13 6.87
C LEU A 105 2.15 -0.10 6.03
N GLU A 106 2.83 0.91 5.48
CA GLU A 106 2.18 1.90 4.62
C GLU A 106 1.60 1.27 3.36
N GLU A 107 2.33 0.33 2.75
CA GLU A 107 1.84 -0.41 1.58
C GLU A 107 0.62 -1.26 1.93
N ALA A 108 0.64 -1.99 3.04
CA ALA A 108 -0.50 -2.78 3.48
C ALA A 108 -1.73 -1.91 3.79
N LEU A 109 -1.54 -0.74 4.40
CA LEU A 109 -2.60 0.24 4.67
C LEU A 109 -3.16 0.83 3.38
N TYR A 110 -2.31 1.17 2.42
CA TYR A 110 -2.74 1.70 1.13
C TYR A 110 -3.68 0.74 0.37
N TRP A 111 -3.37 -0.56 0.39
CA TRP A 111 -4.16 -1.60 -0.26
C TRP A 111 -5.22 -2.24 0.66
N ASN A 112 -5.37 -1.75 1.89
CA ASN A 112 -6.31 -2.25 2.89
C ASN A 112 -6.16 -3.76 3.21
N ASN A 113 -4.93 -4.26 3.23
CA ASN A 113 -4.62 -5.67 3.48
C ASN A 113 -4.57 -5.98 4.99
N GLN A 114 -5.73 -6.11 5.62
CA GLN A 114 -5.90 -6.22 7.07
C GLN A 114 -5.09 -7.35 7.71
N ASN A 115 -4.95 -8.50 7.03
CA ASN A 115 -4.17 -9.64 7.51
C ASN A 115 -2.67 -9.36 7.64
N VAL A 116 -2.11 -8.53 6.74
CA VAL A 116 -0.70 -8.13 6.80
C VAL A 116 -0.50 -6.93 7.71
N ILE A 117 -1.45 -5.99 7.76
CA ILE A 117 -1.47 -4.90 8.74
C ILE A 117 -1.36 -5.46 10.16
N ALA A 118 -2.22 -6.44 10.52
CA ALA A 118 -2.20 -7.08 11.81
C ALA A 118 -0.83 -7.74 12.11
N LEU A 119 -0.29 -8.51 11.15
CA LEU A 119 1.03 -9.14 11.29
C LEU A 119 2.13 -8.10 11.57
N LEU A 120 2.18 -7.04 10.78
CA LEU A 120 3.23 -6.03 10.90
C LEU A 120 3.16 -5.30 12.25
N LEU A 121 1.95 -4.97 12.72
CA LEU A 121 1.75 -4.36 14.04
C LEU A 121 2.11 -5.32 15.18
N GLU A 122 1.73 -6.60 15.10
CA GLU A 122 2.12 -7.65 16.05
C GLU A 122 3.63 -7.81 16.15
N ARG A 123 4.34 -7.61 15.04
CA ARG A 123 5.81 -7.68 14.95
C ARG A 123 6.51 -6.35 15.26
N GLY A 124 5.77 -5.29 15.60
CA GLY A 124 6.31 -4.01 16.09
C GLY A 124 6.64 -2.99 15.00
N ALA A 125 6.00 -3.04 13.83
CA ALA A 125 6.12 -1.99 12.82
C ALA A 125 5.73 -0.62 13.36
N LYS A 126 6.48 0.42 12.98
CA LYS A 126 6.30 1.78 13.49
C LYS A 126 5.26 2.56 12.69
N VAL A 127 4.50 3.38 13.41
CA VAL A 127 3.61 4.40 12.83
C VAL A 127 4.44 5.68 12.64
N GLN A 128 4.71 6.06 11.40
CA GLN A 128 5.74 7.05 11.10
C GLN A 128 5.22 8.43 10.66
N ASN A 129 3.91 8.56 10.37
CA ASN A 129 3.30 9.80 9.88
C ASN A 129 1.81 9.89 10.21
N LEU A 130 1.21 11.04 9.92
CA LEU A 130 -0.18 11.33 10.25
C LEU A 130 -1.18 10.40 9.53
N ARG A 131 -0.92 10.07 8.24
CA ARG A 131 -1.84 9.21 7.48
C ARG A 131 -1.85 7.77 8.00
N THR A 132 -0.68 7.22 8.40
CA THR A 132 -0.63 5.88 9.00
C THR A 132 -1.29 5.86 10.37
N ALA A 133 -1.13 6.92 11.18
CA ALA A 133 -1.87 7.05 12.44
C ALA A 133 -3.40 7.11 12.22
N ALA A 134 -3.83 7.84 11.21
CA ALA A 134 -5.25 7.95 10.82
C ALA A 134 -5.82 6.63 10.30
N ALA A 135 -5.07 5.93 9.44
CA ALA A 135 -5.44 4.61 8.91
C ALA A 135 -5.56 3.52 9.98
N LEU A 136 -4.92 3.72 11.12
CA LEU A 136 -4.96 2.81 12.29
C LEU A 136 -5.91 3.31 13.39
N GLY A 137 -6.61 4.43 13.19
CA GLY A 137 -7.52 5.00 14.17
C GLY A 137 -6.85 5.50 15.46
N ARG A 138 -5.52 5.73 15.43
CA ARG A 138 -4.72 6.14 16.58
C ARG A 138 -4.84 7.64 16.83
N THR A 139 -5.97 8.06 17.45
CA THR A 139 -6.25 9.46 17.78
C THR A 139 -5.16 10.09 18.66
N ASP A 140 -4.58 9.31 19.57
CA ASP A 140 -3.46 9.70 20.39
C ASP A 140 -2.22 10.11 19.55
N LEU A 141 -1.90 9.33 18.54
CA LEU A 141 -0.80 9.65 17.63
C LEU A 141 -1.17 10.79 16.67
N ILE A 142 -2.43 10.84 16.19
CA ILE A 142 -2.89 11.96 15.37
C ILE A 142 -2.65 13.28 16.11
N GLU A 143 -3.10 13.39 17.36
CA GLU A 143 -2.89 14.60 18.17
C GLU A 143 -1.41 14.94 18.36
N SER A 144 -0.58 13.92 18.54
CA SER A 144 0.85 14.09 18.73
C SER A 144 1.59 14.74 17.54
N TYR A 145 1.02 14.68 16.32
CA TYR A 145 1.58 15.36 15.14
C TYR A 145 1.25 16.84 15.03
N PHE A 146 0.42 17.38 15.94
CA PHE A 146 0.10 18.81 15.98
C PHE A 146 0.85 19.50 17.10
N ASN A 147 1.35 20.70 16.81
CA ASN A 147 1.87 21.63 17.82
C ASN A 147 0.73 22.36 18.53
N ALA A 148 1.04 23.03 19.65
CA ALA A 148 0.05 23.79 20.42
C ALA A 148 -0.64 24.92 19.62
N ASP A 149 0.03 25.47 18.61
CA ASP A 149 -0.51 26.49 17.69
C ASP A 149 -1.32 25.91 16.53
N GLY A 150 -1.50 24.60 16.48
CA GLY A 150 -2.22 23.90 15.42
C GLY A 150 -1.40 23.66 14.13
N SER A 151 -0.14 24.04 14.10
CA SER A 151 0.77 23.67 13.00
C SER A 151 1.14 22.19 13.08
N LEU A 152 1.52 21.60 11.93
CA LEU A 152 1.99 20.23 11.88
C LEU A 152 3.48 20.12 12.21
N LYS A 153 3.85 19.05 12.88
CA LYS A 153 5.25 18.66 13.02
C LYS A 153 5.81 18.18 11.68
N PRO A 154 7.11 18.33 11.42
CA PRO A 154 7.72 17.97 10.13
C PRO A 154 7.46 16.54 9.69
N GLU A 155 7.45 15.59 10.64
CA GLU A 155 7.22 14.17 10.36
C GLU A 155 5.78 13.81 10.00
N ALA A 156 4.80 14.69 10.26
CA ALA A 156 3.39 14.42 9.98
C ALA A 156 3.12 14.12 8.50
N GLY A 157 3.78 14.86 7.63
CA GLY A 157 3.68 14.71 6.18
C GLY A 157 4.74 13.81 5.55
N ARG A 158 5.56 13.15 6.37
CA ARG A 158 6.63 12.30 5.86
C ARG A 158 6.10 11.29 4.86
N ILE A 159 6.67 11.29 3.68
CA ILE A 159 6.42 10.33 2.61
C ILE A 159 7.72 9.59 2.39
N ASP A 160 7.78 8.38 2.88
CA ASP A 160 8.85 7.44 2.56
C ASP A 160 8.34 6.50 1.46
N TRP A 161 7.98 7.07 0.33
CA TRP A 161 7.54 6.32 -0.84
C TRP A 161 8.64 5.31 -1.26
N PRO A 162 8.31 4.08 -1.76
CA PRO A 162 9.33 3.04 -2.05
C PRO A 162 10.34 3.49 -3.09
N PHE A 163 10.02 4.57 -3.76
CA PHE A 163 10.90 5.22 -4.71
C PHE A 163 11.51 6.49 -4.14
N GLY A 164 11.38 6.72 -2.84
CA GLY A 164 12.03 7.67 -1.94
C GLY A 164 12.01 9.12 -2.42
N SER A 165 13.04 9.51 -3.09
CA SER A 165 13.16 10.81 -3.75
C SER A 165 13.02 10.65 -5.25
N LEU A 166 12.89 11.76 -5.98
CA LEU A 166 13.03 11.77 -7.45
C LEU A 166 14.34 11.11 -7.91
N ASP A 167 15.38 11.18 -7.08
CA ASP A 167 16.67 10.53 -7.35
C ASP A 167 16.57 9.01 -7.31
N SER A 168 15.80 8.43 -6.37
CA SER A 168 15.58 6.98 -6.35
C SER A 168 14.72 6.51 -7.53
N ILE A 169 13.78 7.33 -8.01
CA ILE A 169 13.06 7.06 -9.26
C ILE A 169 14.03 7.06 -10.44
N ALA A 170 14.94 8.03 -10.50
CA ALA A 170 15.97 8.11 -11.54
C ALA A 170 16.86 6.86 -11.57
N CYS A 171 17.17 6.28 -10.41
CA CYS A 171 17.95 5.06 -10.25
C CYS A 171 17.13 3.77 -10.42
N SER A 172 15.79 3.85 -10.54
CA SER A 172 14.93 2.69 -10.69
C SER A 172 15.10 2.04 -12.06
N ASN A 173 14.80 0.74 -12.16
CA ASN A 173 14.87 -0.02 -13.41
C ASN A 173 13.65 0.21 -14.34
N HIS A 174 12.81 1.19 -14.05
CA HIS A 174 11.69 1.55 -14.92
C HIS A 174 12.19 2.24 -16.19
N ASP A 175 11.45 2.07 -17.27
CA ASP A 175 11.66 2.88 -18.48
C ASP A 175 11.28 4.35 -18.25
N ALA A 176 11.52 5.21 -19.24
CA ALA A 176 11.27 6.65 -19.12
C ALA A 176 9.79 6.97 -18.80
N ALA A 177 8.85 6.23 -19.39
CA ALA A 177 7.42 6.42 -19.14
C ALA A 177 7.04 6.00 -17.72
N GLY A 178 7.57 4.86 -17.23
CA GLY A 178 7.38 4.41 -15.85
C GLY A 178 7.97 5.38 -14.83
N LYS A 179 9.18 5.91 -15.09
CA LYS A 179 9.80 6.93 -14.24
C LYS A 179 8.98 8.21 -14.18
N GLN A 180 8.45 8.67 -15.31
CA GLN A 180 7.59 9.85 -15.36
C GLN A 180 6.28 9.63 -14.60
N SER A 181 5.66 8.46 -14.71
CA SER A 181 4.46 8.09 -13.96
C SER A 181 4.70 8.08 -12.45
N LEU A 182 5.82 7.47 -12.00
CA LEU A 182 6.20 7.45 -10.59
C LEU A 182 6.49 8.85 -10.04
N ALA A 183 7.23 9.66 -10.79
CA ALA A 183 7.50 11.06 -10.43
C ALA A 183 6.20 11.86 -10.32
N GLY A 184 5.24 11.64 -11.23
CA GLY A 184 3.91 12.24 -11.18
C GLY A 184 3.15 11.89 -9.90
N ARG A 185 3.20 10.63 -9.45
CA ARG A 185 2.57 10.20 -8.19
C ARG A 185 3.23 10.83 -6.97
N VAL A 186 4.55 10.83 -6.88
CA VAL A 186 5.28 11.46 -5.77
C VAL A 186 4.97 12.94 -5.68
N ASN A 187 4.96 13.65 -6.81
CA ASN A 187 4.63 15.07 -6.85
C ASN A 187 3.14 15.38 -6.57
N ALA A 188 2.26 14.41 -6.74
CA ALA A 188 0.84 14.57 -6.42
C ALA A 188 0.55 14.54 -4.92
N TRP A 189 1.48 14.02 -4.09
CA TRP A 189 1.35 14.07 -2.64
C TRP A 189 1.65 15.48 -2.16
N SER A 190 0.62 16.17 -1.67
CA SER A 190 0.79 17.49 -1.10
C SER A 190 1.65 17.45 0.16
N GLN A 191 2.59 18.38 0.25
CA GLN A 191 3.43 18.59 1.42
C GLN A 191 2.96 19.78 2.27
N ASP A 192 1.94 20.49 1.83
CA ASP A 192 1.35 21.54 2.66
C ASP A 192 0.44 20.96 3.76
N ARG A 193 0.17 21.76 4.80
CA ARG A 193 -0.64 21.35 5.94
C ARG A 193 -2.01 20.81 5.54
N GLN A 194 -2.68 21.47 4.61
CA GLN A 194 -4.04 21.10 4.20
C GLN A 194 -4.05 19.75 3.48
N GLY A 195 -3.13 19.55 2.57
CA GLY A 195 -3.00 18.30 1.83
C GLY A 195 -2.64 17.12 2.71
N ILE A 196 -1.75 17.32 3.69
CA ILE A 196 -1.37 16.28 4.66
C ILE A 196 -2.58 15.85 5.51
N ILE A 197 -3.35 16.82 6.03
CA ILE A 197 -4.55 16.54 6.84
C ILE A 197 -5.64 15.88 5.99
N ASN A 198 -5.88 16.38 4.78
CA ASN A 198 -6.85 15.81 3.85
C ASN A 198 -6.54 14.37 3.48
N ASN A 199 -5.26 14.08 3.24
CA ASN A 199 -4.81 12.72 2.94
C ASN A 199 -5.06 11.78 4.14
N ALA A 200 -4.67 12.20 5.34
CA ALA A 200 -4.92 11.44 6.56
C ALA A 200 -6.43 11.19 6.79
N PHE A 201 -7.28 12.19 6.54
CA PHE A 201 -8.73 12.05 6.63
C PHE A 201 -9.27 10.96 5.70
N VAL A 202 -8.81 10.93 4.44
CA VAL A 202 -9.26 9.89 3.50
C VAL A 202 -8.79 8.49 3.94
N TYR A 203 -7.59 8.36 4.52
CA TYR A 203 -7.15 7.10 5.12
C TYR A 203 -8.02 6.67 6.32
N ALA A 204 -8.42 7.59 7.20
CA ALA A 204 -9.35 7.28 8.29
C ALA A 204 -10.70 6.78 7.74
N CYS A 205 -11.22 7.41 6.68
CA CYS A 205 -12.45 6.98 6.02
C CYS A 205 -12.31 5.61 5.35
N MET A 206 -11.18 5.37 4.67
CA MET A 206 -10.86 4.09 4.01
C MET A 206 -10.89 2.90 4.98
N HIS A 207 -10.42 3.13 6.21
CA HIS A 207 -10.32 2.10 7.25
C HIS A 207 -11.48 2.13 8.26
N GLY A 208 -12.46 3.02 8.08
CA GLY A 208 -13.67 3.07 8.91
C GLY A 208 -13.49 3.65 10.32
N HIS A 209 -12.39 4.40 10.57
CA HIS A 209 -12.08 4.94 11.89
C HIS A 209 -12.78 6.27 12.16
N LEU A 210 -14.00 6.21 12.68
CA LEU A 210 -14.88 7.38 12.91
C LEU A 210 -14.24 8.46 13.78
N ASP A 211 -13.64 8.08 14.91
CA ASP A 211 -13.08 9.08 15.82
C ASP A 211 -11.85 9.78 15.23
N ALA A 212 -11.04 9.07 14.45
CA ALA A 212 -9.95 9.66 13.70
C ALA A 212 -10.47 10.62 12.60
N ALA A 213 -11.53 10.24 11.89
CA ALA A 213 -12.15 11.10 10.87
C ALA A 213 -12.75 12.38 11.49
N LYS A 214 -13.47 12.27 12.61
CA LYS A 214 -13.99 13.42 13.37
C LYS A 214 -12.88 14.36 13.78
N LEU A 215 -11.85 13.81 14.44
CA LEU A 215 -10.69 14.60 14.89
C LEU A 215 -10.03 15.35 13.73
N LEU A 216 -9.85 14.70 12.57
CA LEU A 216 -9.23 15.32 11.42
C LEU A 216 -10.13 16.40 10.76
N LEU A 217 -11.47 16.25 10.79
CA LEU A 217 -12.40 17.32 10.40
C LEU A 217 -12.26 18.52 11.35
N ASP A 218 -12.17 18.30 12.67
CA ASP A 218 -11.95 19.36 13.65
C ASP A 218 -10.59 20.06 13.44
N LYS A 219 -9.57 19.35 12.93
CA LYS A 219 -8.28 19.91 12.53
C LYS A 219 -8.30 20.60 11.16
N GLY A 220 -9.44 20.62 10.47
CA GLY A 220 -9.64 21.33 9.22
C GLY A 220 -9.54 20.48 7.95
N ALA A 221 -9.70 19.17 8.04
CA ALA A 221 -9.84 18.34 6.85
C ALA A 221 -11.08 18.73 6.04
N GLN A 222 -10.99 18.63 4.73
CA GLN A 222 -12.08 18.92 3.82
C GLN A 222 -12.83 17.65 3.45
N ILE A 223 -14.13 17.59 3.78
CA ILE A 223 -14.93 16.36 3.65
C ILE A 223 -15.08 15.87 2.19
N ASN A 224 -15.13 16.79 1.23
CA ASN A 224 -15.34 16.52 -0.19
C ASN A 224 -14.04 16.52 -1.03
N VAL A 225 -12.88 16.46 -0.35
CA VAL A 225 -11.58 16.48 -1.04
C VAL A 225 -11.34 15.20 -1.81
N ILE A 226 -10.77 15.33 -2.99
CA ILE A 226 -10.09 14.24 -3.69
C ILE A 226 -8.59 14.49 -3.53
N PRO A 227 -7.88 13.76 -2.65
CA PRO A 227 -6.47 14.00 -2.40
C PRO A 227 -5.63 13.45 -3.54
N GLY A 228 -4.46 14.05 -3.77
CA GLY A 228 -3.43 13.48 -4.64
C GLY A 228 -2.78 12.23 -4.03
N GLY A 229 -2.04 11.49 -4.86
CA GLY A 229 -1.23 10.36 -4.41
C GLY A 229 -1.89 8.98 -4.44
N PHE A 230 -3.20 8.90 -4.65
CA PHE A 230 -3.91 7.65 -4.81
C PHE A 230 -4.01 7.22 -6.28
N ASP A 231 -3.92 5.91 -6.54
CA ASP A 231 -4.11 5.34 -7.89
C ASP A 231 -5.54 5.56 -8.40
N TYR A 232 -6.50 5.42 -7.52
CA TYR A 232 -7.91 5.75 -7.74
C TYR A 232 -8.26 6.92 -6.82
N ALA A 233 -8.26 8.12 -7.37
CA ALA A 233 -8.50 9.31 -6.57
C ALA A 233 -10.00 9.54 -6.40
N GLY A 234 -10.51 9.16 -5.24
CA GLY A 234 -11.87 9.39 -4.75
C GLY A 234 -11.87 10.18 -3.44
N THR A 235 -13.03 10.61 -2.99
CA THR A 235 -13.22 11.24 -1.67
C THR A 235 -13.23 10.20 -0.56
N GLY A 236 -13.21 10.62 0.71
CA GLY A 236 -13.40 9.73 1.85
C GLY A 236 -14.69 8.90 1.76
N LEU A 237 -15.76 9.47 1.16
CA LEU A 237 -17.02 8.75 0.94
C LEU A 237 -16.87 7.59 -0.05
N HIS A 238 -16.10 7.75 -1.11
CA HIS A 238 -15.81 6.66 -2.06
C HIS A 238 -15.12 5.48 -1.37
N TYR A 239 -14.07 5.76 -0.60
CA TYR A 239 -13.30 4.72 0.09
C TYR A 239 -14.09 4.05 1.21
N ALA A 240 -14.90 4.80 1.97
CA ALA A 240 -15.79 4.23 2.98
C ALA A 240 -16.84 3.31 2.36
N ALA A 241 -17.38 3.70 1.20
CA ALA A 241 -18.35 2.92 0.44
C ALA A 241 -17.75 1.65 -0.15
N LEU A 242 -16.55 1.74 -0.78
CA LEU A 242 -15.82 0.61 -1.33
C LEU A 242 -15.55 -0.49 -0.30
N ASN A 243 -15.23 -0.08 0.93
CA ASN A 243 -14.86 -1.00 2.01
C ASN A 243 -16.05 -1.37 2.93
N GLY A 244 -17.27 -0.98 2.60
CA GLY A 244 -18.48 -1.36 3.33
C GLY A 244 -18.63 -0.73 4.73
N HIS A 245 -17.97 0.39 4.99
CA HIS A 245 -17.99 1.05 6.28
C HIS A 245 -19.27 1.89 6.46
N ARG A 246 -20.44 1.22 6.60
CA ARG A 246 -21.75 1.87 6.74
C ARG A 246 -21.77 2.99 7.78
N PRO A 247 -21.28 2.82 9.04
CA PRO A 247 -21.26 3.91 10.01
C PRO A 247 -20.48 5.14 9.55
N MET A 248 -19.37 4.93 8.81
CA MET A 248 -18.57 6.01 8.24
C MET A 248 -19.32 6.70 7.09
N VAL A 249 -19.98 5.95 6.22
CA VAL A 249 -20.81 6.49 5.13
C VAL A 249 -21.92 7.38 5.69
N GLU A 250 -22.67 6.88 6.69
CA GLU A 250 -23.75 7.64 7.36
C GLU A 250 -23.22 8.91 8.03
N PHE A 251 -22.08 8.81 8.72
CA PHE A 251 -21.42 9.95 9.33
C PHE A 251 -21.03 11.01 8.28
N LEU A 252 -20.38 10.60 7.19
CA LEU A 252 -19.93 11.51 6.14
C LEU A 252 -21.12 12.23 5.48
N LEU A 253 -22.19 11.51 5.16
CA LEU A 253 -23.42 12.10 4.58
C LEU A 253 -24.06 13.10 5.55
N ALA A 254 -24.15 12.78 6.83
CA ALA A 254 -24.70 13.68 7.87
C ALA A 254 -23.85 14.96 8.03
N HIS A 255 -22.58 14.94 7.65
CA HIS A 255 -21.66 16.09 7.73
C HIS A 255 -21.44 16.78 6.36
N GLY A 256 -22.27 16.51 5.35
CA GLY A 256 -22.26 17.23 4.07
C GLY A 256 -21.33 16.63 3.01
N ALA A 257 -21.01 15.36 3.09
CA ALA A 257 -20.35 14.68 1.97
C ALA A 257 -21.27 14.64 0.75
N ASP A 258 -20.75 15.09 -0.40
CA ASP A 258 -21.49 15.09 -1.66
C ASP A 258 -21.36 13.73 -2.35
N ARG A 259 -22.48 13.00 -2.38
CA ARG A 259 -22.58 11.68 -3.02
C ARG A 259 -22.41 11.70 -4.55
N ASN A 260 -22.50 12.87 -5.18
CA ASN A 260 -22.45 13.01 -6.63
C ASN A 260 -21.04 13.25 -7.18
N ILE A 261 -20.07 13.51 -6.31
CA ILE A 261 -18.68 13.66 -6.73
C ILE A 261 -18.24 12.36 -7.43
N LYS A 262 -17.57 12.54 -8.56
CA LYS A 262 -17.01 11.43 -9.33
C LYS A 262 -15.51 11.34 -9.11
N ASP A 263 -15.01 10.10 -9.04
CA ASP A 263 -13.58 9.84 -9.00
C ASP A 263 -12.89 10.30 -10.29
N THR A 264 -11.56 10.44 -10.24
CA THR A 264 -10.78 11.00 -11.37
C THR A 264 -10.39 9.97 -12.43
N LYS A 265 -10.65 8.68 -12.23
CA LYS A 265 -10.14 7.62 -13.11
C LYS A 265 -11.21 6.98 -13.97
N VAL A 266 -12.33 6.62 -13.37
CA VAL A 266 -13.44 5.93 -14.06
C VAL A 266 -14.74 6.72 -14.06
N SER A 267 -14.72 7.93 -13.50
CA SER A 267 -15.88 8.82 -13.40
C SER A 267 -17.06 8.20 -12.67
N SER A 268 -16.81 7.35 -11.67
CA SER A 268 -17.81 6.73 -10.82
C SER A 268 -17.99 7.54 -9.53
N ASN A 269 -19.20 7.55 -8.98
CA ASN A 269 -19.50 8.11 -7.67
C ASN A 269 -19.38 7.06 -6.56
N ALA A 270 -19.65 7.47 -5.31
CA ALA A 270 -19.54 6.58 -4.16
C ALA A 270 -20.49 5.37 -4.23
N ALA A 271 -21.67 5.48 -4.86
CA ALA A 271 -22.56 4.35 -5.07
C ALA A 271 -21.95 3.30 -6.01
N GLY A 272 -21.31 3.71 -7.11
CA GLY A 272 -20.60 2.80 -7.99
C GLY A 272 -19.40 2.12 -7.34
N TRP A 273 -18.73 2.79 -6.39
CA TRP A 273 -17.65 2.18 -5.61
C TRP A 273 -18.20 1.18 -4.58
N ALA A 274 -19.38 1.43 -3.98
CA ALA A 274 -20.06 0.46 -3.12
C ALA A 274 -20.45 -0.80 -3.90
N ASP A 275 -21.00 -0.65 -5.10
CA ASP A 275 -21.35 -1.78 -5.98
C ASP A 275 -20.11 -2.62 -6.34
N TYR A 276 -19.04 -1.96 -6.77
CA TYR A 276 -17.76 -2.61 -7.06
C TYR A 276 -17.18 -3.35 -5.84
N GLY A 277 -17.34 -2.77 -4.63
CA GLY A 277 -16.93 -3.37 -3.36
C GLY A 277 -17.81 -4.53 -2.87
N GLY A 278 -18.95 -4.77 -3.53
CA GLY A 278 -19.89 -5.82 -3.13
C GLY A 278 -20.80 -5.42 -1.96
N HIS A 279 -21.12 -4.12 -1.82
CA HIS A 279 -21.95 -3.54 -0.75
C HIS A 279 -23.26 -2.93 -1.29
N PRO A 280 -24.18 -3.76 -1.84
CA PRO A 280 -25.42 -3.26 -2.45
C PRO A 280 -26.33 -2.48 -1.48
N ASP A 281 -26.27 -2.80 -0.20
CA ASP A 281 -26.99 -2.10 0.85
C ASP A 281 -26.54 -0.64 1.05
N LEU A 282 -25.32 -0.29 0.63
CA LEU A 282 -24.82 1.08 0.61
C LEU A 282 -25.21 1.81 -0.68
N CYS A 283 -25.44 1.09 -1.78
CA CYS A 283 -25.86 1.71 -3.03
C CYS A 283 -27.21 2.46 -2.84
N ASP A 284 -28.16 1.85 -2.12
CA ASP A 284 -29.46 2.48 -1.82
C ASP A 284 -29.32 3.73 -0.96
N LEU A 285 -28.37 3.73 -0.03
CA LEU A 285 -28.09 4.89 0.82
C LEU A 285 -27.41 6.04 0.07
N LEU A 286 -26.65 5.72 -0.97
CA LEU A 286 -25.82 6.64 -1.75
C LEU A 286 -26.50 7.10 -3.06
N SER A 287 -27.66 6.55 -3.39
CA SER A 287 -28.46 6.90 -4.57
C SER A 287 -29.20 8.24 -4.47
#